data_d06120925e808557dcadc28ce87bbac4
#
_entry.id   d06120925e808557dcadc28ce87bbac4
#
_cell.length_a   1.000
_cell.length_b   1.000
_cell.length_c   1.000
_cell.angle_alpha   90.00
_cell.angle_beta   90.00
_cell.angle_gamma   90.00
#
_symmetry.space_group_name_H-M   'P 1'
#
loop_
_entity.id
_entity.type
_entity.pdbx_description
1 polymer ?
#
loop_
_entity_poly.entity_id
_entity_poly.type
_entity_poly.pdbx_seq_one_letter_code
_entity_poly.pdbx_strand_id
1 'polypeptide(L)'
;ETATRVSIYGGGSYLIPYFIFVVLIGFTGVIGEMSFGRATRSGPIDAFGIAMEKKGKRKLGELLGGIPVLGALAMAIGYTVVMGWILKYMIGAFTGSTLSPEDIDGFASSFGGMASSFGNNAWQIIALAIGITILMFGVGNGIEKANKVLMPAFFVLFIILAIYAACQPGAIEGYKYIFRIEPKVLADPKTWICLLYTSPSPRDMRRS
;
A
#
# COMPACT_ATOMS: atom_id res chain seq x y z
N GLU A 1 -3.65 -6.59 -5.57
CA GLU A 1 -3.64 -7.90 -4.90
C GLU A 1 -4.99 -8.23 -4.25
N THR A 2 -5.55 -7.34 -3.43
CA THR A 2 -6.87 -7.54 -2.80
C THR A 2 -7.97 -7.79 -3.84
N ALA A 3 -8.02 -7.01 -4.93
CA ALA A 3 -9.02 -7.19 -5.98
C ALA A 3 -8.92 -8.56 -6.66
N THR A 4 -7.70 -9.04 -6.92
CA THR A 4 -7.45 -10.37 -7.50
C THR A 4 -7.90 -11.47 -6.54
N ARG A 5 -7.66 -11.29 -5.24
CA ARG A 5 -8.08 -12.25 -4.21
C ARG A 5 -9.60 -12.30 -4.06
N VAL A 6 -10.27 -11.14 -4.06
CA VAL A 6 -11.74 -11.07 -4.09
C VAL A 6 -12.30 -11.85 -5.28
N SER A 7 -11.66 -11.74 -6.44
CA SER A 7 -12.05 -12.47 -7.65
C SER A 7 -11.87 -14.00 -7.53
N ILE A 8 -10.83 -14.46 -6.86
CA ILE A 8 -10.53 -15.91 -6.72
C ILE A 8 -11.36 -16.56 -5.62
N TYR A 9 -11.58 -15.86 -4.50
CA TYR A 9 -12.19 -16.41 -3.28
C TYR A 9 -13.67 -16.08 -3.10
N GLY A 10 -14.42 -15.83 -4.17
CA GLY A 10 -15.89 -15.76 -4.12
C GLY A 10 -16.49 -14.41 -3.73
N GLY A 11 -15.88 -13.30 -4.15
CA GLY A 11 -16.50 -11.98 -4.07
C GLY A 11 -16.80 -11.51 -2.65
N GLY A 12 -18.07 -11.31 -2.31
CA GLY A 12 -18.52 -10.82 -1.01
C GLY A 12 -18.12 -11.68 0.16
N SER A 13 -17.99 -12.99 -0.05
CA SER A 13 -17.57 -13.94 1.00
C SER A 13 -16.17 -13.66 1.51
N TYR A 14 -15.28 -13.11 0.67
CA TYR A 14 -13.94 -12.70 1.08
C TYR A 14 -13.95 -11.34 1.78
N LEU A 15 -14.85 -10.43 1.39
CA LEU A 15 -14.91 -9.08 1.96
C LEU A 15 -15.35 -9.06 3.42
N ILE A 16 -16.24 -9.98 3.84
CA ILE A 16 -16.72 -10.03 5.22
C ILE A 16 -15.59 -10.29 6.22
N PRO A 17 -14.82 -11.39 6.13
CA PRO A 17 -13.67 -11.60 7.01
C PRO A 17 -12.60 -10.52 6.85
N TYR A 18 -12.42 -9.98 5.65
CA TYR A 18 -11.49 -8.86 5.41
C TYR A 18 -11.85 -7.64 6.26
N PHE A 19 -13.11 -7.20 6.26
CA PHE A 19 -13.56 -6.08 7.09
C PHE A 19 -13.43 -6.37 8.59
N ILE A 20 -13.73 -7.61 9.02
CA ILE A 20 -13.54 -8.01 10.40
C ILE A 20 -12.06 -7.86 10.81
N PHE A 21 -11.13 -8.38 10.02
CA PHE A 21 -9.71 -8.25 10.31
C PHE A 21 -9.20 -6.80 10.24
N VAL A 22 -9.66 -6.01 9.27
CA VAL A 22 -9.30 -4.59 9.18
C VAL A 22 -9.75 -3.83 10.42
N VAL A 23 -10.97 -4.07 10.90
CA VAL A 23 -11.47 -3.41 12.11
C VAL A 23 -10.74 -3.91 13.36
N LEU A 24 -10.60 -5.22 13.54
CA LEU A 24 -9.99 -5.78 14.75
C LEU A 24 -8.47 -5.50 14.80
N ILE A 25 -7.75 -5.79 13.74
CA ILE A 25 -6.27 -5.69 13.74
C ILE A 25 -5.84 -4.26 13.43
N GLY A 26 -6.46 -3.62 12.44
CA GLY A 26 -6.10 -2.26 12.04
C GLY A 26 -6.38 -1.25 13.15
N PHE A 27 -7.57 -1.31 13.76
CA PHE A 27 -7.95 -0.39 14.82
C PHE A 27 -7.12 -0.58 16.08
N THR A 28 -6.93 -1.81 16.53
CA THR A 28 -6.11 -2.11 17.72
C THR A 28 -4.64 -1.81 17.50
N GLY A 29 -4.10 -2.10 16.31
CA GLY A 29 -2.73 -1.80 15.94
C GLY A 29 -2.45 -0.29 15.93
N VAL A 30 -3.31 0.49 15.26
CA VAL A 30 -3.15 1.96 15.18
C VAL A 30 -3.25 2.60 16.58
N ILE A 31 -4.21 2.18 17.40
CA ILE A 31 -4.32 2.69 18.79
C ILE A 31 -3.07 2.33 19.58
N GLY A 32 -2.56 1.11 19.45
CA GLY A 32 -1.35 0.65 20.12
C GLY A 32 -0.12 1.50 19.74
N GLU A 33 0.10 1.71 18.45
CA GLU A 33 1.20 2.53 17.93
C GLU A 33 1.09 4.00 18.36
N MET A 34 -0.09 4.59 18.23
CA MET A 34 -0.33 5.98 18.65
C MET A 34 -0.15 6.17 20.16
N SER A 35 -0.60 5.23 20.98
CA SER A 35 -0.45 5.26 22.43
C SER A 35 1.01 5.12 22.83
N PHE A 36 1.74 4.21 22.18
CA PHE A 36 3.15 4.00 22.42
C PHE A 36 3.99 5.23 22.04
N GLY A 37 3.72 5.81 20.85
CA GLY A 37 4.39 7.04 20.41
C GLY A 37 4.13 8.23 21.34
N ARG A 38 2.89 8.39 21.86
CA ARG A 38 2.55 9.42 22.84
C ARG A 38 3.23 9.21 24.19
N ALA A 39 3.33 7.97 24.65
CA ALA A 39 3.93 7.62 25.93
C ALA A 39 5.44 7.88 25.93
N THR A 40 6.11 7.61 24.83
CA THR A 40 7.57 7.71 24.73
C THR A 40 8.04 9.05 24.19
N ARG A 41 7.23 9.74 23.38
CA ARG A 41 7.55 11.02 22.71
C ARG A 41 8.90 11.02 22.00
N SER A 42 9.32 9.88 21.49
CA SER A 42 10.63 9.66 20.87
C SER A 42 10.49 8.84 19.59
N GLY A 43 11.56 8.81 18.80
CA GLY A 43 11.62 7.96 17.61
C GLY A 43 11.56 6.46 17.94
N PRO A 44 11.30 5.58 16.95
CA PRO A 44 11.07 4.15 17.20
C PRO A 44 12.17 3.46 17.99
N ILE A 45 13.44 3.79 17.73
CA ILE A 45 14.59 3.18 18.41
C ILE A 45 14.57 3.51 19.91
N ASP A 46 14.50 4.81 20.21
CA ASP A 46 14.47 5.27 21.61
C ASP A 46 13.20 4.86 22.35
N ALA A 47 12.07 4.80 21.66
CA ALA A 47 10.79 4.37 22.22
C ALA A 47 10.89 2.96 22.83
N PHE A 48 11.45 2.03 22.11
CA PHE A 48 11.72 0.67 22.62
C PHE A 48 12.80 0.66 23.70
N GLY A 49 13.82 1.53 23.60
CA GLY A 49 14.82 1.73 24.63
C GLY A 49 14.20 2.18 25.96
N ILE A 50 13.36 3.21 25.94
CA ILE A 50 12.63 3.73 27.12
C ILE A 50 11.70 2.66 27.71
N ALA A 51 10.99 1.93 26.88
CA ALA A 51 10.09 0.86 27.34
C ALA A 51 10.85 -0.25 28.11
N MET A 52 12.07 -0.57 27.69
CA MET A 52 12.90 -1.60 28.35
C MET A 52 13.84 -1.05 29.43
N GLU A 53 13.94 0.27 29.58
CA GLU A 53 14.79 0.91 30.58
C GLU A 53 14.41 0.52 32.01
N LYS A 54 13.11 0.42 32.30
CA LYS A 54 12.57 -0.02 33.60
C LYS A 54 13.08 -1.44 34.00
N LYS A 55 13.50 -2.25 33.03
CA LYS A 55 14.07 -3.57 33.23
C LYS A 55 15.60 -3.58 33.16
N GLY A 56 16.24 -2.42 33.11
CA GLY A 56 17.71 -2.29 32.98
C GLY A 56 18.27 -2.73 31.63
N LYS A 57 17.43 -2.93 30.61
CA LYS A 57 17.82 -3.48 29.31
C LYS A 57 17.62 -2.50 28.14
N ARG A 58 17.93 -1.21 28.37
CA ARG A 58 17.76 -0.15 27.37
C ARG A 58 18.42 -0.47 26.03
N LYS A 59 19.68 -0.91 26.01
CA LYS A 59 20.41 -1.26 24.78
C LYS A 59 19.73 -2.37 23.96
N LEU A 60 19.15 -3.34 24.66
CA LEU A 60 18.39 -4.40 23.99
C LEU A 60 17.09 -3.84 23.38
N GLY A 61 16.44 -2.90 24.06
CA GLY A 61 15.27 -2.18 23.53
C GLY A 61 15.61 -1.39 22.27
N GLU A 62 16.69 -0.65 22.27
CA GLU A 62 17.16 0.13 21.11
C GLU A 62 17.50 -0.81 19.92
N LEU A 63 18.12 -1.94 20.15
CA LEU A 63 18.40 -2.95 19.13
C LEU A 63 17.08 -3.50 18.51
N LEU A 64 16.11 -3.83 19.36
CA LEU A 64 14.79 -4.29 18.90
C LEU A 64 14.03 -3.20 18.15
N GLY A 65 14.14 -1.93 18.57
CA GLY A 65 13.58 -0.78 17.87
C GLY A 65 14.21 -0.51 16.50
N GLY A 66 15.45 -0.95 16.28
CA GLY A 66 16.12 -0.88 14.99
C GLY A 66 15.49 -1.79 13.92
N ILE A 67 14.89 -2.91 14.31
CA ILE A 67 14.28 -3.87 13.37
C ILE A 67 13.14 -3.24 12.55
N PRO A 68 12.12 -2.59 13.16
CA PRO A 68 11.09 -1.89 12.42
C PRO A 68 11.63 -0.79 11.51
N VAL A 69 12.67 -0.07 11.94
CA VAL A 69 13.29 1.00 11.15
C VAL A 69 13.96 0.43 9.89
N LEU A 70 14.69 -0.67 10.01
CA LEU A 70 15.27 -1.36 8.86
C LEU A 70 14.18 -1.90 7.91
N GLY A 71 13.10 -2.44 8.46
CA GLY A 71 11.95 -2.87 7.67
C GLY A 71 11.30 -1.71 6.91
N ALA A 72 11.12 -0.58 7.56
CA ALA A 72 10.58 0.64 6.94
C ALA A 72 11.50 1.18 5.83
N LEU A 73 12.82 1.15 6.05
CA LEU A 73 13.81 1.56 5.05
C LEU A 73 13.77 0.65 3.82
N ALA A 74 13.72 -0.67 4.01
CA ALA A 74 13.59 -1.62 2.90
C ALA A 74 12.30 -1.41 2.10
N MET A 75 11.20 -1.16 2.81
CA MET A 75 9.91 -0.80 2.17
C MET A 75 10.02 0.52 1.38
N ALA A 76 10.64 1.55 1.95
CA ALA A 76 10.81 2.84 1.28
C ALA A 76 11.59 2.69 -0.03
N ILE A 77 12.63 1.87 -0.05
CA ILE A 77 13.40 1.56 -1.28
C ILE A 77 12.47 0.94 -2.35
N GLY A 78 11.67 -0.06 -1.99
CA GLY A 78 10.72 -0.69 -2.90
C GLY A 78 9.66 0.30 -3.43
N TYR A 79 9.11 1.13 -2.55
CA TYR A 79 8.12 2.14 -2.95
C TYR A 79 8.67 3.22 -3.87
N THR A 80 9.95 3.61 -3.75
CA THR A 80 10.54 4.59 -4.68
C THR A 80 10.60 4.05 -6.11
N VAL A 81 10.84 2.76 -6.29
CA VAL A 81 10.81 2.11 -7.62
C VAL A 81 9.41 2.20 -8.21
N VAL A 82 8.38 1.82 -7.42
CA VAL A 82 6.97 1.86 -7.85
C VAL A 82 6.53 3.30 -8.14
N MET A 83 6.95 4.27 -7.33
CA MET A 83 6.68 5.69 -7.59
C MET A 83 7.26 6.15 -8.93
N GLY A 84 8.46 5.69 -9.28
CA GLY A 84 9.06 5.96 -10.58
C GLY A 84 8.21 5.40 -11.73
N TRP A 85 7.69 4.19 -11.60
CA TRP A 85 6.77 3.60 -12.60
C TRP A 85 5.50 4.42 -12.76
N ILE A 86 4.86 4.76 -11.64
CA ILE A 86 3.62 5.55 -11.66
C ILE A 86 3.85 6.91 -12.31
N LEU A 87 4.95 7.58 -11.99
CA LEU A 87 5.29 8.89 -12.55
C LEU A 87 5.51 8.81 -14.06
N LYS A 88 6.24 7.79 -14.54
CA LYS A 88 6.45 7.55 -15.98
C LYS A 88 5.12 7.32 -16.70
N TYR A 89 4.27 6.44 -16.17
CA TYR A 89 2.96 6.15 -16.79
C TYR A 89 2.03 7.35 -16.73
N MET A 90 2.04 8.11 -15.65
CA MET A 90 1.25 9.33 -15.52
C MET A 90 1.63 10.34 -16.63
N ILE A 91 2.91 10.62 -16.81
CA ILE A 91 3.38 11.52 -17.87
C ILE A 91 3.10 10.92 -19.25
N GLY A 92 3.31 9.62 -19.41
CA GLY A 92 3.00 8.91 -20.65
C GLY A 92 1.52 8.95 -21.01
N ALA A 93 0.62 8.92 -20.03
CA ALA A 93 -0.82 9.07 -20.28
C ALA A 93 -1.17 10.49 -20.79
N PHE A 94 -0.55 11.53 -20.22
CA PHE A 94 -0.76 12.92 -20.69
C PHE A 94 -0.14 13.20 -22.07
N THR A 95 0.99 12.58 -22.38
CA THR A 95 1.68 12.76 -23.68
C THR A 95 1.16 11.81 -24.77
N GLY A 96 0.29 10.84 -24.41
CA GLY A 96 -0.21 9.81 -25.32
C GLY A 96 0.79 8.68 -25.58
N SER A 97 2.00 8.74 -25.05
CA SER A 97 3.05 7.73 -25.29
C SER A 97 2.71 6.36 -24.70
N THR A 98 1.85 6.29 -23.69
CA THR A 98 1.36 5.04 -23.10
C THR A 98 0.37 4.30 -24.02
N LEU A 99 -0.24 5.01 -24.96
CA LEU A 99 -1.20 4.45 -25.94
C LEU A 99 -0.54 4.04 -27.26
N SER A 100 0.80 4.18 -27.36
CA SER A 100 1.55 3.84 -28.59
C SER A 100 1.57 2.34 -28.93
N PRO A 101 1.61 1.38 -27.97
CA PRO A 101 1.45 -0.03 -28.30
C PRO A 101 0.00 -0.33 -28.72
N GLU A 102 -0.17 -0.99 -29.86
CA GLU A 102 -1.49 -1.39 -30.37
C GLU A 102 -1.95 -2.75 -29.81
N ASP A 103 -1.00 -3.57 -29.34
CA ASP A 103 -1.24 -4.94 -28.88
C ASP A 103 -0.88 -5.16 -27.40
N ILE A 104 -1.51 -6.19 -26.79
CA ILE A 104 -1.23 -6.59 -25.39
C ILE A 104 0.24 -6.94 -25.18
N ASP A 105 0.86 -7.60 -26.16
CA ASP A 105 2.28 -7.97 -26.12
C ASP A 105 3.19 -6.73 -26.17
N GLY A 106 2.79 -5.70 -26.89
CA GLY A 106 3.46 -4.41 -26.91
C GLY A 106 3.43 -3.70 -25.56
N PHE A 107 2.29 -3.75 -24.86
CA PHE A 107 2.19 -3.22 -23.50
C PHE A 107 3.04 -4.02 -22.50
N ALA A 108 3.03 -5.34 -22.59
CA ALA A 108 3.83 -6.24 -21.75
C ALA A 108 5.33 -6.02 -21.96
N SER A 109 5.79 -5.87 -23.22
CA SER A 109 7.19 -5.59 -23.53
C SER A 109 7.64 -4.21 -23.08
N SER A 110 6.78 -3.20 -23.20
CA SER A 110 7.03 -1.84 -22.70
C SER A 110 7.20 -1.83 -21.19
N PHE A 111 6.33 -2.55 -20.47
CA PHE A 111 6.45 -2.71 -19.02
C PHE A 111 7.70 -3.52 -18.65
N GLY A 112 7.98 -4.62 -19.35
CA GLY A 112 9.17 -5.44 -19.13
C GLY A 112 10.48 -4.65 -19.31
N GLY A 113 10.55 -3.79 -20.33
CA GLY A 113 11.68 -2.87 -20.52
C GLY A 113 11.86 -1.88 -19.36
N MET A 114 10.76 -1.38 -18.81
CA MET A 114 10.80 -0.48 -17.66
C MET A 114 11.12 -1.21 -16.35
N ALA A 115 10.64 -2.43 -16.19
CA ALA A 115 10.89 -3.27 -15.01
C ALA A 115 12.28 -3.92 -15.04
N SER A 116 13.00 -3.83 -16.17
CA SER A 116 14.37 -4.32 -16.28
C SER A 116 15.35 -3.52 -15.42
N SER A 117 16.53 -4.11 -15.19
CA SER A 117 17.61 -3.44 -14.47
C SER A 117 17.94 -2.09 -15.13
N PHE A 118 17.92 -1.04 -14.34
CA PHE A 118 18.18 0.36 -14.77
C PHE A 118 17.11 1.01 -15.67
N GLY A 119 16.07 0.31 -16.09
CA GLY A 119 15.02 0.85 -16.98
C GLY A 119 14.18 1.98 -16.39
N ASN A 120 14.17 2.12 -15.07
CA ASN A 120 13.35 3.10 -14.35
C ASN A 120 14.16 4.15 -13.55
N ASN A 121 15.49 4.08 -13.57
CA ASN A 121 16.33 4.87 -12.66
C ASN A 121 16.09 6.39 -12.75
N ALA A 122 15.95 6.94 -13.97
CA ALA A 122 15.72 8.37 -14.14
C ALA A 122 14.39 8.81 -13.47
N TRP A 123 13.33 8.06 -13.69
CA TRP A 123 12.02 8.33 -13.11
C TRP A 123 11.98 8.12 -11.59
N GLN A 124 12.72 7.13 -11.11
CA GLN A 124 12.89 6.89 -9.68
C GLN A 124 13.63 8.05 -9.00
N ILE A 125 14.69 8.57 -9.60
CA ILE A 125 15.42 9.73 -9.08
C ILE A 125 14.52 10.97 -9.03
N ILE A 126 13.74 11.22 -10.09
CA ILE A 126 12.80 12.34 -10.13
C ILE A 126 11.74 12.19 -9.03
N ALA A 127 11.14 11.00 -8.89
CA ALA A 127 10.15 10.72 -7.85
C ALA A 127 10.73 10.90 -6.44
N LEU A 128 11.96 10.42 -6.23
CA LEU A 128 12.68 10.59 -4.96
C LEU A 128 12.98 12.07 -4.66
N ALA A 129 13.42 12.84 -5.68
CA ALA A 129 13.67 14.27 -5.52
C ALA A 129 12.40 15.04 -5.13
N ILE A 130 11.26 14.72 -5.75
CA ILE A 130 9.94 15.29 -5.37
C ILE A 130 9.61 14.95 -3.92
N GLY A 131 9.75 13.67 -3.53
CA GLY A 131 9.49 13.22 -2.15
C GLY A 131 10.38 13.91 -1.12
N ILE A 132 11.69 13.98 -1.39
CA ILE A 132 12.66 14.67 -0.52
C ILE A 132 12.31 16.15 -0.40
N THR A 133 11.95 16.80 -1.50
CA THR A 133 11.56 18.22 -1.48
C THR A 133 10.36 18.45 -0.57
N ILE A 134 9.35 17.60 -0.63
CA ILE A 134 8.18 17.69 0.27
C ILE A 134 8.61 17.47 1.73
N LEU A 135 9.48 16.50 1.99
CA LEU A 135 9.99 16.19 3.33
C LEU A 135 10.83 17.33 3.91
N MET A 136 11.60 18.05 3.09
CA MET A 136 12.42 19.20 3.53
C MET A 136 11.56 20.34 4.12
N PHE A 137 10.32 20.49 3.69
CA PHE A 137 9.38 21.45 4.29
C PHE A 137 8.81 21.00 5.65
N GLY A 138 9.19 19.81 6.11
CA GLY A 138 8.75 19.24 7.39
C GLY A 138 7.32 18.68 7.35
N VAL A 139 6.87 18.20 8.53
CA VAL A 139 5.57 17.51 8.63
C VAL A 139 4.40 18.47 8.41
N GLY A 140 4.38 19.61 9.11
CA GLY A 140 3.25 20.55 9.07
C GLY A 140 3.13 21.32 7.75
N ASN A 141 4.26 21.78 7.20
CA ASN A 141 4.27 22.57 5.97
C ASN A 141 4.47 21.75 4.69
N GLY A 142 5.08 20.58 4.79
CA GLY A 142 5.31 19.69 3.65
C GLY A 142 4.24 18.62 3.56
N ILE A 143 4.33 17.58 4.38
CA ILE A 143 3.49 16.38 4.29
C ILE A 143 2.02 16.72 4.51
N GLU A 144 1.69 17.52 5.53
CA GLU A 144 0.30 17.85 5.85
C GLU A 144 -0.38 18.66 4.73
N LYS A 145 0.33 19.66 4.17
CA LYS A 145 -0.21 20.44 3.04
C LYS A 145 -0.36 19.59 1.77
N ALA A 146 0.62 18.75 1.47
CA ALA A 146 0.53 17.82 0.36
C ALA A 146 -0.66 16.88 0.52
N ASN A 147 -0.86 16.31 1.70
CA ASN A 147 -1.98 15.41 1.97
C ASN A 147 -3.34 16.12 1.91
N LYS A 148 -3.45 17.38 2.35
CA LYS A 148 -4.68 18.17 2.25
C LYS A 148 -5.15 18.35 0.80
N VAL A 149 -4.24 18.33 -0.16
CA VAL A 149 -4.56 18.43 -1.59
C VAL A 149 -4.72 17.04 -2.21
N LEU A 150 -3.79 16.14 -1.95
CA LEU A 150 -3.76 14.81 -2.57
C LEU A 150 -4.92 13.91 -2.12
N MET A 151 -5.31 13.96 -0.85
CA MET A 151 -6.40 13.12 -0.33
C MET A 151 -7.76 13.45 -0.97
N PRO A 152 -8.24 14.70 -1.00
CA PRO A 152 -9.46 15.02 -1.71
C PRO A 152 -9.39 14.72 -3.21
N ALA A 153 -8.27 15.02 -3.88
CA ALA A 153 -8.06 14.70 -5.29
C ALA A 153 -8.17 13.19 -5.55
N PHE A 154 -7.60 12.38 -4.67
CA PHE A 154 -7.68 10.92 -4.73
C PHE A 154 -9.14 10.44 -4.60
N PHE A 155 -9.89 10.95 -3.62
CA PHE A 155 -11.31 10.59 -3.47
C PHE A 155 -12.16 10.97 -4.69
N VAL A 156 -11.95 12.17 -5.23
CA VAL A 156 -12.65 12.62 -6.45
C VAL A 156 -12.32 11.69 -7.62
N LEU A 157 -11.04 11.34 -7.80
CA LEU A 157 -10.61 10.41 -8.84
C LEU A 157 -11.28 9.04 -8.69
N PHE A 158 -11.33 8.50 -7.46
CA PHE A 158 -11.99 7.22 -7.18
C PHE A 158 -13.49 7.26 -7.47
N ILE A 159 -14.18 8.36 -7.13
CA ILE A 159 -15.61 8.52 -7.44
C ILE A 159 -15.82 8.53 -8.95
N ILE A 160 -15.00 9.29 -9.69
CA ILE A 160 -15.07 9.33 -11.15
C ILE A 160 -14.85 7.93 -11.76
N LEU A 161 -13.81 7.22 -11.29
CA LEU A 161 -13.52 5.85 -11.74
C LEU A 161 -14.65 4.88 -11.38
N ALA A 162 -15.25 5.00 -10.21
CA ALA A 162 -16.37 4.17 -9.79
C ALA A 162 -17.61 4.40 -10.68
N ILE A 163 -17.92 5.65 -10.99
CA ILE A 163 -19.02 6.01 -11.91
C ILE A 163 -18.71 5.48 -13.32
N TYR A 164 -17.50 5.69 -13.81
CA TYR A 164 -17.08 5.18 -15.11
C TYR A 164 -17.20 3.64 -15.19
N ALA A 165 -16.71 2.93 -14.17
CA ALA A 165 -16.81 1.48 -14.10
C ALA A 165 -18.27 1.00 -14.04
N ALA A 166 -19.14 1.73 -13.32
CA ALA A 166 -20.56 1.40 -13.22
C ALA A 166 -21.31 1.57 -14.55
N CYS A 167 -20.85 2.48 -15.42
CA CYS A 167 -21.42 2.71 -16.74
C CYS A 167 -20.95 1.72 -17.82
N GLN A 168 -19.96 0.85 -17.53
CA GLN A 168 -19.45 -0.10 -18.50
C GLN A 168 -20.42 -1.27 -18.74
N PRO A 169 -20.51 -1.78 -19.98
CA PRO A 169 -21.28 -2.98 -20.27
C PRO A 169 -20.74 -4.16 -19.44
N GLY A 170 -21.62 -4.89 -18.73
CA GLY A 170 -21.24 -5.98 -17.84
C GLY A 170 -20.98 -5.56 -16.38
N ALA A 171 -21.02 -4.27 -16.03
CA ALA A 171 -20.83 -3.80 -14.65
C ALA A 171 -21.78 -4.46 -13.65
N ILE A 172 -23.02 -4.71 -14.05
CA ILE A 172 -24.05 -5.35 -13.22
C ILE A 172 -23.64 -6.76 -12.80
N GLU A 173 -23.01 -7.51 -13.69
CA GLU A 173 -22.52 -8.87 -13.37
C GLU A 173 -21.36 -8.80 -12.37
N GLY A 174 -20.46 -7.84 -12.51
CA GLY A 174 -19.39 -7.58 -11.56
C GLY A 174 -19.94 -7.21 -10.17
N TYR A 175 -20.95 -6.36 -10.10
CA TYR A 175 -21.62 -6.01 -8.83
C TYR A 175 -22.32 -7.22 -8.21
N LYS A 176 -23.04 -8.01 -9.00
CA LYS A 176 -23.66 -9.26 -8.51
C LYS A 176 -22.62 -10.21 -7.96
N TYR A 177 -21.44 -10.29 -8.57
CA TYR A 177 -20.35 -11.12 -8.10
C TYR A 177 -19.77 -10.61 -6.77
N ILE A 178 -19.52 -9.31 -6.64
CA ILE A 178 -19.00 -8.70 -5.41
C ILE A 178 -19.96 -8.89 -4.23
N PHE A 179 -21.27 -8.82 -4.47
CA PHE A 179 -22.29 -9.01 -3.42
C PHE A 179 -22.74 -10.47 -3.23
N ARG A 180 -22.20 -11.39 -4.04
CA ARG A 180 -22.50 -12.82 -3.88
C ARG A 180 -21.82 -13.35 -2.62
N ILE A 181 -22.62 -13.97 -1.75
CA ILE A 181 -22.15 -14.62 -0.53
C ILE A 181 -22.22 -16.12 -0.73
N GLU A 182 -21.08 -16.79 -0.71
CA GLU A 182 -20.97 -18.25 -0.75
C GLU A 182 -20.63 -18.78 0.63
N PRO A 183 -21.58 -19.42 1.35
CA PRO A 183 -21.34 -19.91 2.71
C PRO A 183 -20.19 -20.93 2.82
N LYS A 184 -19.93 -21.67 1.74
CA LYS A 184 -18.84 -22.65 1.67
C LYS A 184 -17.46 -21.99 1.79
N VAL A 185 -17.27 -20.81 1.19
CA VAL A 185 -16.02 -20.04 1.23
C VAL A 185 -15.82 -19.44 2.63
N LEU A 186 -16.90 -18.99 3.27
CA LEU A 186 -16.86 -18.47 4.64
C LEU A 186 -16.55 -19.57 5.68
N ALA A 187 -16.98 -20.80 5.41
CA ALA A 187 -16.72 -21.95 6.29
C ALA A 187 -15.30 -22.54 6.09
N ASP A 188 -14.60 -22.20 5.02
CA ASP A 188 -13.26 -22.73 4.75
C ASP A 188 -12.19 -21.98 5.59
N PRO A 189 -11.51 -22.67 6.52
CA PRO A 189 -10.44 -22.08 7.31
C PRO A 189 -9.31 -21.48 6.48
N LYS A 190 -9.07 -21.98 5.25
CA LYS A 190 -8.04 -21.45 4.34
C LYS A 190 -8.32 -20.00 3.96
N THR A 191 -9.58 -19.61 3.79
CA THR A 191 -9.96 -18.23 3.48
C THR A 191 -9.55 -17.29 4.63
N TRP A 192 -9.79 -17.69 5.87
CA TRP A 192 -9.44 -16.90 7.07
C TRP A 192 -7.93 -16.82 7.28
N ILE A 193 -7.22 -17.94 7.10
CA ILE A 193 -5.76 -17.97 7.21
C ILE A 193 -5.12 -17.12 6.10
N CYS A 194 -5.62 -17.24 4.86
CA CYS A 194 -5.13 -16.44 3.75
C CYS A 194 -5.31 -14.93 4.01
N LEU A 195 -6.42 -14.52 4.61
CA LEU A 195 -6.68 -13.14 5.00
C LEU A 195 -5.77 -12.65 6.12
N LEU A 196 -5.47 -13.48 7.09
CA LEU A 196 -4.54 -13.15 8.17
C LEU A 196 -3.12 -12.89 7.63
N TYR A 197 -2.70 -13.63 6.60
CA TYR A 197 -1.42 -13.44 5.92
C TYR A 197 -1.45 -12.31 4.88
N THR A 198 -2.62 -11.95 4.36
CA THR A 198 -2.79 -10.89 3.33
C THR A 198 -3.12 -9.52 3.94
N SER A 199 -3.49 -9.48 5.22
CA SER A 199 -3.39 -8.24 5.99
C SER A 199 -1.96 -7.71 5.83
N PRO A 200 -1.74 -6.40 5.51
CA PRO A 200 -0.45 -5.91 5.02
C PRO A 200 0.67 -6.17 6.03
N SER A 201 1.16 -7.40 5.99
CA SER A 201 2.34 -7.81 6.71
C SER A 201 3.54 -7.57 5.78
N PRO A 202 4.63 -6.98 6.28
CA PRO A 202 5.85 -6.76 5.51
C PRO A 202 6.46 -8.04 4.90
N ARG A 203 5.93 -9.22 5.24
CA ARG A 203 6.42 -10.51 4.74
C ARG A 203 5.92 -10.90 3.35
N ASP A 204 4.84 -10.30 2.85
CA ASP A 204 4.26 -10.71 1.56
C ASP A 204 4.99 -10.15 0.33
N MET A 205 5.89 -9.20 0.51
CA MET A 205 6.71 -8.65 -0.58
C MET A 205 7.88 -9.57 -1.02
N ARG A 206 8.04 -10.75 -0.41
CA ARG A 206 9.12 -11.70 -0.76
C ARG A 206 8.70 -12.82 -1.72
N ARG A 207 7.47 -12.86 -2.21
CA ARG A 207 6.95 -13.96 -3.05
C ARG A 207 6.27 -13.53 -4.36
N SER A 208 6.54 -12.33 -4.83
CA SER A 208 6.17 -11.93 -6.21
C SER A 208 7.41 -11.64 -7.02
#